data_65384e19abbd61ca50d225c6f48ae07e
#
_entry.id   65384e19abbd61ca50d225c6f48ae07e
#
_cell.length_a   1.000
_cell.length_b   1.000
_cell.length_c   1.000
_cell.angle_alpha   90.00
_cell.angle_beta   90.00
_cell.angle_gamma   90.00
#
_symmetry.space_group_name_H-M   'P 1'
#
loop_
_entity.id
_entity.type
_entity.pdbx_description
1 polymer ?
#
loop_
_entity_poly.entity_id
_entity_poly.type
_entity_poly.pdbx_seq_one_letter_code
_entity_poly.pdbx_strand_id
1 'polypeptide(L)'
;CAGAGGHTGSLSPFAFVSAVREFFNGTVIVGGGISDGWGVAGAIACGADLVYMGTRFIPTFESRANVDYKQMLVDCTAEDLLISAALTGTPASWLKPSLKAAGLDPDHMPATPQRSYDSNTALSAKRWLDVWAAGQGLGTINQVEPVADVVDRLAH
;
A
#
# COMPACT_ATOMS: atom_id res chain seq x y z
N CYS A 1 -3.24 -1.84 -9.03
CA CYS A 1 -3.44 -0.44 -9.44
C CYS A 1 -2.38 0.46 -8.85
N ALA A 2 -2.29 1.69 -9.33
CA ALA A 2 -1.57 2.75 -8.64
C ALA A 2 -2.18 2.97 -7.23
N GLY A 3 -1.36 3.40 -6.27
CA GLY A 3 -1.79 3.67 -4.91
C GLY A 3 -1.76 2.46 -3.97
N ALA A 4 -1.47 1.27 -4.44
CA ALA A 4 -1.30 0.10 -3.59
C ALA A 4 -0.01 0.22 -2.75
N GLY A 5 -0.05 -0.24 -1.50
CA GLY A 5 1.14 -0.46 -0.67
C GLY A 5 1.86 -1.74 -1.08
N GLY A 6 3.19 -1.76 -0.97
CA GLY A 6 3.99 -2.81 -1.56
C GLY A 6 4.03 -2.70 -3.08
N HIS A 7 4.06 -3.82 -3.80
CA HIS A 7 4.07 -3.79 -5.27
C HIS A 7 2.87 -3.02 -5.81
N THR A 8 3.13 -2.06 -6.68
CA THR A 8 2.11 -1.14 -7.20
C THR A 8 2.21 -1.01 -8.72
N GLY A 9 1.08 -0.70 -9.34
CA GLY A 9 1.00 -0.38 -10.76
C GLY A 9 1.07 1.12 -11.03
N SER A 10 0.93 1.49 -12.29
CA SER A 10 0.92 2.88 -12.76
C SER A 10 -0.47 3.40 -13.14
N LEU A 11 -1.43 2.51 -13.41
CA LEU A 11 -2.79 2.90 -13.76
C LEU A 11 -3.61 3.19 -12.51
N SER A 12 -4.37 4.29 -12.54
CA SER A 12 -5.35 4.58 -11.49
C SER A 12 -6.42 3.49 -11.42
N PRO A 13 -7.04 3.24 -10.26
CA PRO A 13 -8.16 2.31 -10.14
C PRO A 13 -9.29 2.59 -11.15
N PHE A 14 -9.61 3.88 -11.37
CA PHE A 14 -10.63 4.30 -12.32
C PHE A 14 -10.37 3.80 -13.75
N ALA A 15 -9.20 4.13 -14.28
CA ALA A 15 -8.83 3.71 -15.64
C ALA A 15 -8.68 2.19 -15.75
N PHE A 16 -8.14 1.55 -14.72
CA PHE A 16 -7.88 0.12 -14.75
C PHE A 16 -9.15 -0.71 -14.68
N VAL A 17 -10.09 -0.38 -13.80
CA VAL A 17 -11.37 -1.08 -13.68
C VAL A 17 -12.18 -0.93 -14.97
N SER A 18 -12.26 0.28 -15.54
CA SER A 18 -12.93 0.50 -16.83
C SER A 18 -12.32 -0.37 -17.93
N ALA A 19 -11.00 -0.39 -18.06
CA ALA A 19 -10.34 -1.21 -19.07
C ALA A 19 -10.60 -2.72 -18.89
N VAL A 20 -10.68 -3.21 -17.64
CA VAL A 20 -11.02 -4.61 -17.35
C VAL A 20 -12.46 -4.90 -17.77
N ARG A 21 -13.41 -3.98 -17.53
CA ARG A 21 -14.83 -4.16 -17.87
C ARG A 21 -15.10 -4.22 -19.36
N GLU A 22 -14.23 -3.70 -20.20
CA GLU A 22 -14.35 -3.83 -21.67
C GLU A 22 -14.36 -5.28 -22.16
N PHE A 23 -13.74 -6.20 -21.41
CA PHE A 23 -13.63 -7.60 -21.84
C PHE A 23 -14.03 -8.61 -20.78
N PHE A 24 -14.27 -8.19 -19.52
CA PHE A 24 -14.54 -9.11 -18.43
C PHE A 24 -15.79 -8.71 -17.63
N ASN A 25 -16.80 -9.61 -17.65
CA ASN A 25 -18.10 -9.41 -16.99
C ASN A 25 -18.23 -10.18 -15.65
N GLY A 26 -17.18 -10.86 -15.21
CA GLY A 26 -17.15 -11.56 -13.92
C GLY A 26 -16.85 -10.62 -12.75
N THR A 27 -16.66 -11.20 -11.57
CA THR A 27 -16.35 -10.45 -10.34
C THR A 27 -15.01 -9.73 -10.44
N VAL A 28 -15.03 -8.41 -10.29
CA VAL A 28 -13.85 -7.54 -10.25
C VAL A 28 -13.63 -7.05 -8.83
N ILE A 29 -12.45 -7.38 -8.29
CA ILE A 29 -11.99 -6.92 -6.96
C ILE A 29 -10.88 -5.91 -7.19
N VAL A 30 -11.02 -4.69 -6.67
CA VAL A 30 -10.02 -3.64 -6.84
C VAL A 30 -9.32 -3.31 -5.52
N GLY A 31 -8.02 -3.07 -5.59
CA GLY A 31 -7.20 -2.63 -4.46
C GLY A 31 -6.17 -1.61 -4.89
N GLY A 32 -5.87 -0.68 -3.99
CA GLY A 32 -4.89 0.39 -4.20
C GLY A 32 -5.45 1.77 -3.85
N GLY A 33 -4.90 2.39 -2.81
CA GLY A 33 -5.28 3.73 -2.37
C GLY A 33 -6.64 3.85 -1.69
N ILE A 34 -7.36 2.75 -1.48
CA ILE A 34 -8.68 2.72 -0.83
C ILE A 34 -8.48 2.53 0.67
N SER A 35 -9.08 3.41 1.50
CA SER A 35 -8.90 3.39 2.96
C SER A 35 -10.08 3.96 3.75
N ASP A 36 -11.12 4.45 3.07
CA ASP A 36 -12.34 5.00 3.66
C ASP A 36 -13.58 4.64 2.84
N GLY A 37 -14.77 5.00 3.35
CA GLY A 37 -16.05 4.73 2.69
C GLY A 37 -16.19 5.42 1.34
N TRP A 38 -15.61 6.62 1.17
CA TRP A 38 -15.62 7.33 -0.11
C TRP A 38 -14.82 6.58 -1.18
N GLY A 39 -13.65 6.04 -0.80
CA GLY A 39 -12.85 5.20 -1.68
C GLY A 39 -13.57 3.91 -2.06
N VAL A 40 -14.31 3.29 -1.14
CA VAL A 40 -15.18 2.12 -1.40
C VAL A 40 -16.27 2.49 -2.39
N ALA A 41 -17.04 3.56 -2.12
CA ALA A 41 -18.11 4.03 -3.01
C ALA A 41 -17.58 4.36 -4.41
N GLY A 42 -16.43 5.04 -4.48
CA GLY A 42 -15.75 5.36 -5.74
C GLY A 42 -15.34 4.13 -6.54
N ALA A 43 -14.80 3.12 -5.88
CA ALA A 43 -14.42 1.85 -6.53
C ALA A 43 -15.64 1.12 -7.13
N ILE A 44 -16.73 1.03 -6.37
CA ILE A 44 -17.99 0.41 -6.83
C ILE A 44 -18.58 1.23 -8.00
N ALA A 45 -18.61 2.56 -7.89
CA ALA A 45 -19.10 3.43 -8.96
C ALA A 45 -18.28 3.29 -10.26
N CYS A 46 -16.99 2.95 -10.17
CA CYS A 46 -16.16 2.66 -11.34
C CYS A 46 -16.41 1.29 -11.98
N GLY A 47 -17.21 0.45 -11.35
CA GLY A 47 -17.53 -0.88 -11.86
C GLY A 47 -16.84 -2.04 -11.15
N ALA A 48 -16.17 -1.83 -10.01
CA ALA A 48 -15.73 -2.92 -9.17
C ALA A 48 -16.93 -3.54 -8.41
N ASP A 49 -16.87 -4.84 -8.14
CA ASP A 49 -17.87 -5.52 -7.31
C ASP A 49 -17.45 -5.53 -5.84
N LEU A 50 -16.14 -5.59 -5.59
CA LEU A 50 -15.54 -5.68 -4.26
C LEU A 50 -14.26 -4.83 -4.18
N VAL A 51 -13.87 -4.49 -2.96
CA VAL A 51 -12.61 -3.81 -2.67
C VAL A 51 -11.69 -4.70 -1.84
N TYR A 52 -10.38 -4.52 -2.04
CA TYR A 52 -9.33 -5.16 -1.27
C TYR A 52 -8.45 -4.11 -0.61
N MET A 53 -8.31 -4.18 0.71
CA MET A 53 -7.53 -3.21 1.48
C MET A 53 -6.46 -3.92 2.32
N GLY A 54 -5.22 -3.40 2.29
CA GLY A 54 -4.13 -3.86 3.16
C GLY A 54 -3.77 -2.81 4.20
N THR A 55 -3.26 -1.67 3.75
CA THR A 55 -2.71 -0.60 4.61
C THR A 55 -3.69 -0.16 5.69
N ARG A 56 -4.97 -0.03 5.38
CA ARG A 56 -6.01 0.40 6.32
C ARG A 56 -6.17 -0.52 7.53
N PHE A 57 -5.92 -1.83 7.35
CA PHE A 57 -6.06 -2.83 8.41
C PHE A 57 -4.77 -3.13 9.18
N ILE A 58 -3.62 -2.59 8.75
CA ILE A 58 -2.35 -2.78 9.47
C ILE A 58 -2.39 -2.10 10.85
N PRO A 59 -2.81 -0.82 11.00
CA PRO A 59 -2.89 -0.16 12.30
C PRO A 59 -4.19 -0.50 13.04
N THR A 60 -4.45 -1.79 13.23
CA THR A 60 -5.55 -2.30 14.06
C THR A 60 -5.02 -3.06 15.26
N PHE A 61 -5.81 -3.16 16.33
CA PHE A 61 -5.41 -3.89 17.54
C PHE A 61 -5.18 -5.36 17.25
N GLU A 62 -5.97 -5.96 16.36
CA GLU A 62 -5.92 -7.37 16.00
C GLU A 62 -4.77 -7.72 15.06
N SER A 63 -4.24 -6.74 14.34
CA SER A 63 -3.08 -6.95 13.46
C SER A 63 -1.84 -7.34 14.27
N ARG A 64 -1.06 -8.28 13.74
CA ARG A 64 0.24 -8.68 14.32
C ARG A 64 1.42 -7.85 13.80
N ALA A 65 1.15 -6.77 13.09
CA ALA A 65 2.19 -5.85 12.64
C ALA A 65 2.93 -5.24 13.83
N ASN A 66 4.21 -4.91 13.62
CA ASN A 66 5.04 -4.22 14.62
C ASN A 66 4.36 -2.91 15.05
N VAL A 67 4.44 -2.58 16.34
CA VAL A 67 3.85 -1.37 16.91
C VAL A 67 4.40 -0.10 16.26
N ASP A 68 5.70 -0.06 15.96
CA ASP A 68 6.32 1.07 15.28
C ASP A 68 5.81 1.24 13.84
N TYR A 69 5.53 0.12 13.17
CA TYR A 69 4.91 0.16 11.84
C TYR A 69 3.49 0.73 11.89
N LYS A 70 2.69 0.29 12.86
CA LYS A 70 1.33 0.83 13.06
C LYS A 70 1.36 2.33 13.34
N GLN A 71 2.27 2.77 14.22
CA GLN A 71 2.41 4.18 14.55
C GLN A 71 2.89 4.99 13.34
N MET A 72 3.87 4.48 12.58
CA MET A 72 4.34 5.15 11.37
C MET A 72 3.22 5.36 10.35
N LEU A 73 2.28 4.41 10.23
CA LEU A 73 1.12 4.57 9.33
C LEU A 73 0.13 5.64 9.82
N VAL A 74 0.07 5.89 11.12
CA VAL A 74 -0.75 6.97 11.71
C VAL A 74 -0.09 8.34 11.53
N ASP A 75 1.24 8.40 11.64
CA ASP A 75 2.01 9.64 11.64
C ASP A 75 2.34 10.15 10.22
N CYS A 76 2.33 9.27 9.23
CA CYS A 76 2.73 9.58 7.86
C CYS A 76 1.55 9.98 6.95
N THR A 77 1.88 10.69 5.88
CA THR A 77 0.97 11.08 4.81
C THR A 77 1.39 10.49 3.46
N ALA A 78 0.63 10.72 2.41
CA ALA A 78 0.99 10.28 1.06
C ALA A 78 2.32 10.89 0.56
N GLU A 79 2.74 12.03 1.11
CA GLU A 79 4.02 12.69 0.80
C GLU A 79 5.23 11.91 1.35
N ASP A 80 4.99 11.07 2.37
CA ASP A 80 6.01 10.20 2.97
C ASP A 80 6.18 8.88 2.21
N LEU A 81 5.51 8.71 1.07
CA LEU A 81 5.66 7.55 0.22
C LEU A 81 6.72 7.76 -0.86
N LEU A 82 7.46 6.70 -1.14
CA LEU A 82 8.38 6.60 -2.27
C LEU A 82 8.01 5.38 -3.11
N ILE A 83 7.73 5.59 -4.39
CA ILE A 83 7.60 4.47 -5.35
C ILE A 83 8.96 4.21 -5.95
N SER A 84 9.52 3.04 -5.68
CA SER A 84 10.85 2.67 -6.15
C SER A 84 10.94 1.17 -6.45
N ALA A 85 11.67 0.82 -7.50
CA ALA A 85 12.01 -0.54 -7.85
C ALA A 85 13.36 -0.99 -7.24
N ALA A 86 14.09 -0.08 -6.57
CA ALA A 86 15.44 -0.30 -6.10
C ALA A 86 15.61 -1.48 -5.14
N LEU A 87 14.58 -1.80 -4.36
CA LEU A 87 14.64 -2.89 -3.38
C LEU A 87 14.22 -4.26 -3.94
N THR A 88 13.31 -4.28 -4.90
CA THR A 88 12.66 -5.53 -5.34
C THR A 88 12.80 -5.80 -6.83
N GLY A 89 13.37 -4.87 -7.60
CA GLY A 89 13.40 -4.94 -9.06
C GLY A 89 12.04 -4.68 -9.72
N THR A 90 11.01 -4.39 -8.93
CA THR A 90 9.64 -4.05 -9.38
C THR A 90 9.15 -2.86 -8.58
N PRO A 91 8.44 -1.89 -9.20
CA PRO A 91 7.91 -0.74 -8.48
C PRO A 91 7.09 -1.14 -7.25
N ALA A 92 7.46 -0.60 -6.10
CA ALA A 92 6.74 -0.78 -4.85
C ALA A 92 6.69 0.53 -4.08
N SER A 93 5.62 0.73 -3.31
CA SER A 93 5.39 1.93 -2.50
C SER A 93 5.90 1.71 -1.08
N TRP A 94 6.88 2.51 -0.67
CA TRP A 94 7.61 2.39 0.60
C TRP A 94 7.41 3.63 1.46
N LEU A 95 7.42 3.45 2.78
CA LEU A 95 7.45 4.56 3.74
C LEU A 95 8.89 5.10 3.83
N LYS A 96 9.09 6.37 3.47
CA LYS A 96 10.39 7.06 3.55
C LYS A 96 11.02 7.00 4.94
N PRO A 97 10.26 7.20 6.05
CA PRO A 97 10.85 7.04 7.40
C PRO A 97 11.36 5.63 7.66
N SER A 98 10.68 4.60 7.17
CA SER A 98 11.12 3.21 7.30
C SER A 98 12.41 2.95 6.51
N LEU A 99 12.56 3.52 5.30
CA LEU A 99 13.80 3.45 4.53
C LEU A 99 14.96 4.10 5.31
N LYS A 100 14.74 5.30 5.86
CA LYS A 100 15.75 6.01 6.67
C LYS A 100 16.16 5.22 7.91
N ALA A 101 15.19 4.62 8.63
CA ALA A 101 15.46 3.77 9.78
C ALA A 101 16.30 2.53 9.42
N ALA A 102 16.15 2.03 8.20
CA ALA A 102 16.94 0.92 7.65
C ALA A 102 18.29 1.35 7.05
N GLY A 103 18.68 2.63 7.20
CA GLY A 103 19.95 3.18 6.70
C GLY A 103 19.98 3.47 5.21
N LEU A 104 18.80 3.57 4.58
CA LEU A 104 18.66 3.92 3.15
C LEU A 104 18.30 5.40 3.01
N ASP A 105 18.83 6.05 1.99
CA ASP A 105 18.45 7.42 1.64
C ASP A 105 17.33 7.40 0.59
N PRO A 106 16.10 7.84 0.92
CA PRO A 106 15.01 7.86 -0.03
C PRO A 106 15.23 8.74 -1.25
N ASP A 107 16.08 9.77 -1.12
CA ASP A 107 16.38 10.70 -2.21
C ASP A 107 17.52 10.19 -3.13
N HIS A 108 18.28 9.21 -2.65
CA HIS A 108 19.40 8.60 -3.37
C HIS A 108 19.34 7.07 -3.35
N MET A 109 18.20 6.52 -3.77
CA MET A 109 18.03 5.08 -3.82
C MET A 109 19.02 4.42 -4.80
N PRO A 110 19.54 3.22 -4.49
CA PRO A 110 20.45 2.51 -5.37
C PRO A 110 19.79 2.19 -6.71
N ALA A 111 20.61 1.95 -7.74
CA ALA A 111 20.13 1.53 -9.05
C ALA A 111 19.26 0.27 -8.91
N THR A 112 18.20 0.18 -9.70
CA THR A 112 17.28 -0.95 -9.69
C THR A 112 18.03 -2.25 -9.99
N PRO A 113 18.04 -3.23 -9.07
CA PRO A 113 18.67 -4.51 -9.31
C PRO A 113 17.91 -5.24 -10.42
N GLN A 114 18.60 -6.12 -11.15
CA GLN A 114 17.91 -7.10 -11.96
C GLN A 114 16.98 -7.92 -11.07
N ARG A 115 15.77 -8.20 -11.54
CA ARG A 115 14.78 -8.96 -10.80
C ARG A 115 15.36 -10.32 -10.41
N SER A 116 15.68 -10.47 -9.13
CA SER A 116 16.16 -11.73 -8.55
C SER A 116 15.17 -12.22 -7.53
N TYR A 117 14.79 -13.48 -7.63
CA TYR A 117 13.97 -14.16 -6.62
C TYR A 117 14.84 -14.72 -5.47
N ASP A 118 16.16 -14.59 -5.59
CA ASP A 118 17.08 -15.02 -4.53
C ASP A 118 17.03 -14.07 -3.34
N SER A 119 16.85 -14.64 -2.16
CA SER A 119 16.81 -13.93 -0.88
C SER A 119 18.16 -13.32 -0.44
N ASN A 120 19.22 -13.55 -1.19
CA ASN A 120 20.60 -13.12 -0.90
C ASN A 120 21.00 -11.83 -1.65
N THR A 121 20.16 -10.82 -1.67
CA THR A 121 20.58 -9.50 -2.17
C THR A 121 21.41 -8.77 -1.11
N ALA A 122 22.42 -8.04 -1.57
CA ALA A 122 23.46 -7.37 -0.78
C ALA A 122 22.98 -6.23 0.16
N LEU A 123 21.70 -6.06 0.36
CA LEU A 123 21.12 -5.11 1.32
C LEU A 123 21.01 -5.80 2.67
N SER A 124 21.62 -5.21 3.70
CA SER A 124 21.57 -5.69 5.09
C SER A 124 20.14 -5.65 5.68
N ALA A 125 19.26 -4.79 5.15
CA ALA A 125 17.88 -4.67 5.56
C ALA A 125 17.00 -5.77 4.92
N LYS A 126 16.29 -6.54 5.75
CA LYS A 126 15.33 -7.55 5.28
C LYS A 126 14.08 -6.85 4.76
N ARG A 127 13.82 -6.99 3.46
CA ARG A 127 12.61 -6.49 2.81
C ARG A 127 11.37 -6.97 3.57
N TRP A 128 10.37 -6.11 3.72
CA TRP A 128 9.09 -6.39 4.37
C TRP A 128 9.16 -6.64 5.89
N LEU A 129 10.35 -6.87 6.44
CA LEU A 129 10.54 -7.02 7.88
C LEU A 129 11.08 -5.73 8.49
N ASP A 130 12.11 -5.15 7.87
CA ASP A 130 12.81 -3.95 8.36
C ASP A 130 12.40 -2.70 7.56
N VAL A 131 11.89 -2.87 6.33
CA VAL A 131 11.42 -1.78 5.46
C VAL A 131 9.93 -1.98 5.18
N TRP A 132 9.14 -0.96 5.49
CA TRP A 132 7.68 -1.03 5.49
C TRP A 132 7.07 -0.28 4.31
N ALA A 133 5.97 -0.83 3.83
CA ALA A 133 5.23 -0.33 2.69
C ALA A 133 3.89 0.27 3.12
N ALA A 134 3.39 1.23 2.37
CA ALA A 134 2.03 1.73 2.55
C ALA A 134 1.41 2.16 1.23
N GLY A 135 0.10 2.09 1.14
CA GLY A 135 -0.67 2.63 0.03
C GLY A 135 -1.01 4.10 0.22
N GLN A 136 -1.40 4.77 -0.86
CA GLN A 136 -1.68 6.21 -0.88
C GLN A 136 -2.87 6.63 0.00
N GLY A 137 -3.73 5.69 0.41
CA GLY A 137 -4.83 5.96 1.33
C GLY A 137 -4.43 6.15 2.78
N LEU A 138 -3.13 6.13 3.13
CA LEU A 138 -2.70 6.25 4.52
C LEU A 138 -3.09 7.59 5.18
N GLY A 139 -3.25 8.66 4.42
CA GLY A 139 -3.62 9.97 4.95
C GLY A 139 -4.99 10.05 5.65
N THR A 140 -5.83 9.01 5.55
CA THR A 140 -7.10 8.91 6.30
C THR A 140 -6.98 8.04 7.56
N ILE A 141 -5.78 7.56 7.89
CA ILE A 141 -5.51 6.71 9.05
C ILE A 141 -4.99 7.60 10.19
N ASN A 142 -5.80 7.83 11.21
CA ASN A 142 -5.49 8.78 12.27
C ASN A 142 -5.21 8.14 13.63
N GLN A 143 -5.42 6.83 13.76
CA GLN A 143 -5.23 6.12 15.01
C GLN A 143 -5.11 4.60 14.79
N VAL A 144 -4.55 3.92 15.79
CA VAL A 144 -4.66 2.46 15.92
C VAL A 144 -5.99 2.15 16.60
N GLU A 145 -6.80 1.26 16.02
CA GLU A 145 -8.18 1.03 16.45
C GLU A 145 -8.65 -0.41 16.23
N PRO A 146 -9.79 -0.83 16.79
CA PRO A 146 -10.37 -2.14 16.51
C PRO A 146 -10.76 -2.30 15.03
N VAL A 147 -10.64 -3.52 14.48
CA VAL A 147 -11.11 -3.85 13.13
C VAL A 147 -12.60 -3.52 12.95
N ALA A 148 -13.42 -3.76 13.98
CA ALA A 148 -14.84 -3.48 13.94
C ALA A 148 -15.13 -2.00 13.63
N ASP A 149 -14.42 -1.07 14.28
CA ASP A 149 -14.59 0.37 14.08
C ASP A 149 -14.15 0.79 12.67
N VAL A 150 -13.11 0.13 12.13
CA VAL A 150 -12.69 0.33 10.74
C VAL A 150 -13.81 -0.08 9.78
N VAL A 151 -14.35 -1.28 9.97
CA VAL A 151 -15.41 -1.83 9.10
C VAL A 151 -16.67 -0.98 9.15
N ASP A 152 -17.08 -0.54 10.34
CA ASP A 152 -18.28 0.32 10.50
C ASP A 152 -18.12 1.64 9.73
N ARG A 153 -16.94 2.27 9.78
CA ARG A 153 -16.68 3.50 9.01
C ARG A 153 -16.54 3.30 7.50
N LEU A 154 -16.19 2.10 7.04
CA LEU A 154 -16.16 1.80 5.61
C LEU A 154 -17.56 1.60 5.02
N ALA A 155 -18.56 1.28 5.85
CA ALA A 155 -19.94 1.05 5.46
C ALA A 155 -20.79 2.32 5.41
N HIS A 156 -20.29 3.44 5.95
CA HIS A 156 -20.97 4.75 6.03
C HIS A 156 -20.23 5.81 5.23
#